data_7ee23b3d263371c4ba122d7bef0c64e4
#
_entry.id   7ee23b3d263371c4ba122d7bef0c64e4
#
_cell.length_a   1.000
_cell.length_b   1.000
_cell.length_c   1.000
_cell.angle_alpha   90.00
_cell.angle_beta   90.00
_cell.angle_gamma   90.00
#
_symmetry.space_group_name_H-M   'P 1'
#
loop_
_entity.id
_entity.type
_entity.pdbx_description
1 polymer ?
#
loop_
_entity_poly.entity_id
_entity_poly.type
_entity_poly.pdbx_seq_one_letter_code
_entity_poly.pdbx_strand_id
1 'polypeptide(L)'
;MIKGTVLLSMLLPLVTSQEIFARDGNGKPVAWWMVVKLPSQVRDASGNYIDTPCDCASPACSIADNTGRQHGLCYLYADTNNPQLRYFKDIGYDCLGQGGRDPLSQTIKQKQNATYWAYFNDQLNGISQSIDESRVCGGQSLFNAHSKGMTAFETGTGGFVLQTSTPNYPDPTPSDQFVPLGCQNDNNVQYAQHLFAMSVDDQALKTIASGWQSARLCSANYYHTMQNMLLSPSLAKLKLPVASPVLQFIYDALVNPRLATKQSVQLTWNTKVAPVKLSGLFKSHTADVPPWALVASTFNTDVSVASWWDEGYGIPTLCDGDIFSSAKESFCLNQASLNLRKDGTFQYNVENLIDATWSSSTSDKITWSLRGGQVRDGNHGKWGIATPRDKSFSNTVFFGDLNMEGFPCSTQCSGSQGGRGGTMYSINTTELHTSLVGLITNACQC
;
A
#
# COMPACT_ATOMS: atom_id res chain seq x y z
N MET A 1 50.06 54.73 -10.93
CA MET A 1 49.84 53.25 -11.13
C MET A 1 48.75 52.84 -10.17
N ILE A 2 47.55 52.71 -10.69
CA ILE A 2 46.37 52.29 -9.94
C ILE A 2 46.21 50.76 -10.18
N LYS A 3 46.40 49.96 -9.13
CA LYS A 3 46.19 48.51 -9.21
C LYS A 3 44.66 48.23 -9.08
N GLY A 4 44.04 47.89 -10.18
CA GLY A 4 42.67 47.43 -10.17
C GLY A 4 42.58 45.96 -9.68
N THR A 5 41.90 45.74 -8.57
CA THR A 5 41.58 44.44 -8.06
C THR A 5 40.31 43.93 -8.77
N VAL A 6 40.46 42.92 -9.61
CA VAL A 6 39.30 42.23 -10.23
C VAL A 6 38.74 41.27 -9.21
N LEU A 7 37.56 41.59 -8.70
CA LEU A 7 36.76 40.63 -7.92
C LEU A 7 36.11 39.61 -8.90
N LEU A 8 36.66 38.41 -8.88
CA LEU A 8 36.04 37.25 -9.58
C LEU A 8 34.90 36.75 -8.71
N SER A 9 33.66 37.14 -8.99
CA SER A 9 32.46 36.56 -8.37
C SER A 9 32.27 35.13 -8.89
N MET A 10 32.67 34.13 -8.11
CA MET A 10 32.28 32.74 -8.36
C MET A 10 30.78 32.63 -8.14
N LEU A 11 30.03 32.58 -9.25
CA LEU A 11 28.66 32.08 -9.28
C LEU A 11 28.72 30.57 -9.00
N LEU A 12 28.55 30.17 -7.75
CA LEU A 12 28.24 28.80 -7.41
C LEU A 12 26.92 28.46 -8.09
N PRO A 13 26.84 27.38 -8.90
CA PRO A 13 25.57 26.94 -9.44
C PRO A 13 24.67 26.62 -8.24
N LEU A 14 23.53 27.28 -8.17
CA LEU A 14 22.43 26.87 -7.31
C LEU A 14 22.02 25.45 -7.77
N VAL A 15 22.47 24.45 -7.04
CA VAL A 15 21.95 23.10 -7.18
C VAL A 15 20.49 23.18 -6.71
N THR A 16 19.59 23.41 -7.65
CA THR A 16 18.15 23.26 -7.39
C THR A 16 17.91 21.80 -7.05
N SER A 17 17.61 21.50 -5.81
CA SER A 17 17.19 20.15 -5.43
C SER A 17 16.02 19.75 -6.32
N GLN A 18 16.14 18.62 -7.02
CA GLN A 18 15.07 18.14 -7.87
C GLN A 18 13.88 17.77 -6.98
N GLU A 19 12.74 18.39 -7.22
CA GLU A 19 11.53 18.08 -6.45
C GLU A 19 11.03 16.65 -6.74
N ILE A 20 10.70 15.94 -5.67
CA ILE A 20 10.27 14.56 -5.66
C ILE A 20 8.74 14.51 -5.48
N PHE A 21 8.03 13.72 -6.31
CA PHE A 21 6.56 13.65 -6.33
C PHE A 21 6.06 12.24 -6.69
N ALA A 22 4.81 11.93 -6.36
CA ALA A 22 4.05 10.95 -7.12
C ALA A 22 3.85 11.49 -8.57
N ARG A 23 4.08 10.64 -9.57
CA ARG A 23 4.02 11.04 -10.99
C ARG A 23 3.08 10.15 -11.76
N ASP A 24 2.35 10.74 -12.70
CA ASP A 24 1.57 10.00 -13.70
C ASP A 24 2.48 9.24 -14.69
N GLY A 25 1.89 8.47 -15.61
CA GLY A 25 2.66 7.71 -16.60
C GLY A 25 3.45 8.58 -17.61
N ASN A 26 3.13 9.86 -17.74
CA ASN A 26 3.87 10.83 -18.54
C ASN A 26 4.95 11.57 -17.73
N GLY A 27 5.14 11.23 -16.46
CA GLY A 27 6.12 11.85 -15.58
C GLY A 27 5.69 13.20 -15.00
N LYS A 28 4.43 13.59 -15.13
CA LYS A 28 3.90 14.84 -14.54
C LYS A 28 3.59 14.61 -13.05
N PRO A 29 3.91 15.57 -12.18
CA PRO A 29 3.51 15.52 -10.78
C PRO A 29 1.99 15.47 -10.62
N VAL A 30 1.51 14.59 -9.73
CA VAL A 30 0.10 14.48 -9.33
C VAL A 30 0.00 14.46 -7.80
N ALA A 31 -1.13 14.88 -7.26
CA ALA A 31 -1.33 14.84 -5.82
C ALA A 31 -1.39 13.39 -5.31
N TRP A 32 -2.05 12.54 -6.06
CA TRP A 32 -2.14 11.10 -5.83
C TRP A 32 -2.42 10.37 -7.14
N TRP A 33 -2.09 9.08 -7.16
CA TRP A 33 -2.56 8.14 -8.16
C TRP A 33 -2.86 6.78 -7.53
N MET A 34 -3.75 6.04 -8.19
CA MET A 34 -4.11 4.66 -7.85
C MET A 34 -3.98 3.76 -9.07
N VAL A 35 -3.53 2.55 -8.83
CA VAL A 35 -3.51 1.44 -9.78
C VAL A 35 -4.26 0.25 -9.18
N VAL A 36 -5.16 -0.33 -9.95
CA VAL A 36 -5.66 -1.69 -9.77
C VAL A 36 -4.97 -2.55 -10.83
N LYS A 37 -3.92 -3.27 -10.43
CA LYS A 37 -3.24 -4.22 -11.28
C LYS A 37 -4.12 -5.45 -11.46
N LEU A 38 -4.34 -5.86 -12.68
CA LEU A 38 -5.12 -7.05 -13.02
C LEU A 38 -4.30 -8.33 -12.75
N PRO A 39 -4.94 -9.47 -12.46
CA PRO A 39 -4.23 -10.74 -12.36
C PRO A 39 -3.69 -11.18 -13.72
N SER A 40 -2.81 -12.18 -13.76
CA SER A 40 -2.27 -12.72 -15.02
C SER A 40 -3.31 -13.47 -15.84
N GLN A 41 -4.30 -14.03 -15.19
CA GLN A 41 -5.44 -14.71 -15.81
C GLN A 41 -6.76 -14.09 -15.34
N VAL A 42 -7.73 -14.06 -16.21
CA VAL A 42 -9.08 -13.54 -15.96
C VAL A 42 -10.09 -14.51 -16.56
N ARG A 43 -11.38 -14.29 -16.30
CA ARG A 43 -12.47 -15.03 -16.93
C ARG A 43 -13.06 -14.19 -18.07
N ASP A 44 -13.29 -14.82 -19.22
CA ASP A 44 -14.02 -14.25 -20.34
C ASP A 44 -15.54 -14.16 -20.05
N ALA A 45 -16.32 -13.68 -21.01
CA ALA A 45 -17.78 -13.58 -20.88
C ALA A 45 -18.48 -14.94 -20.70
N SER A 46 -17.83 -16.06 -21.08
CA SER A 46 -18.32 -17.43 -20.92
C SER A 46 -17.85 -18.07 -19.60
N GLY A 47 -17.04 -17.36 -18.81
CA GLY A 47 -16.48 -17.85 -17.55
C GLY A 47 -15.22 -18.71 -17.71
N ASN A 48 -14.64 -18.81 -18.91
CA ASN A 48 -13.40 -19.55 -19.13
C ASN A 48 -12.21 -18.72 -18.71
N TYR A 49 -11.20 -19.38 -18.11
CA TYR A 49 -9.93 -18.74 -17.82
C TYR A 49 -9.14 -18.48 -19.10
N ILE A 50 -8.78 -17.23 -19.28
CA ILE A 50 -7.92 -16.76 -20.37
C ILE A 50 -6.77 -15.92 -19.77
N ASP A 51 -5.66 -15.81 -20.50
CA ASP A 51 -4.65 -14.83 -20.14
C ASP A 51 -5.24 -13.42 -20.23
N THR A 52 -4.86 -12.55 -19.30
CA THR A 52 -5.37 -11.18 -19.30
C THR A 52 -5.05 -10.52 -20.63
N PRO A 53 -6.05 -9.99 -21.36
CA PRO A 53 -5.90 -9.54 -22.75
C PRO A 53 -5.13 -8.22 -22.85
N CYS A 54 -3.87 -8.28 -22.51
CA CYS A 54 -2.94 -7.18 -22.73
C CYS A 54 -1.57 -7.77 -23.07
N ASP A 55 -0.85 -7.17 -24.00
CA ASP A 55 0.48 -7.62 -24.44
C ASP A 55 1.58 -7.24 -23.41
N CYS A 56 1.28 -7.41 -22.13
CA CYS A 56 2.18 -7.06 -21.03
C CYS A 56 2.76 -8.34 -20.40
N ALA A 57 3.70 -8.93 -21.10
CA ALA A 57 4.51 -10.01 -20.54
C ALA A 57 5.63 -9.45 -19.66
N SER A 58 5.91 -10.08 -18.53
CA SER A 58 7.13 -9.86 -17.77
C SER A 58 8.18 -10.89 -18.18
N PRO A 59 9.24 -10.52 -18.92
CA PRO A 59 10.27 -11.46 -19.32
C PRO A 59 10.97 -12.11 -18.14
N ALA A 60 11.06 -11.42 -17.00
CA ALA A 60 11.64 -11.93 -15.77
C ALA A 60 10.83 -13.09 -15.16
N CYS A 61 9.51 -13.14 -15.43
CA CYS A 61 8.62 -14.16 -14.87
C CYS A 61 8.59 -15.47 -15.67
N SER A 62 9.05 -15.46 -16.90
CA SER A 62 9.05 -16.65 -17.77
C SER A 62 9.98 -17.78 -17.29
N ILE A 63 10.95 -17.46 -16.45
CA ILE A 63 12.02 -18.36 -16.04
C ILE A 63 11.75 -18.95 -14.64
N ALA A 64 10.99 -18.26 -13.79
CA ALA A 64 10.97 -18.58 -12.36
C ALA A 64 9.90 -19.59 -11.94
N ASP A 65 8.78 -19.70 -12.63
CA ASP A 65 7.63 -20.47 -12.11
C ASP A 65 7.11 -21.61 -13.00
N ASN A 66 7.69 -21.85 -14.17
CA ASN A 66 7.24 -22.88 -15.14
C ASN A 66 5.73 -22.82 -15.52
N THR A 67 4.99 -21.81 -15.10
CA THR A 67 3.52 -21.74 -15.29
C THR A 67 3.14 -21.04 -16.58
N GLY A 68 4.09 -20.39 -17.26
CA GLY A 68 3.83 -19.59 -18.48
C GLY A 68 3.01 -18.31 -18.25
N ARG A 69 2.76 -17.94 -16.99
CA ARG A 69 1.89 -16.81 -16.61
C ARG A 69 2.64 -15.49 -16.70
N GLN A 70 2.76 -14.95 -17.89
CA GLN A 70 3.56 -13.75 -18.16
C GLN A 70 2.77 -12.44 -18.15
N HIS A 71 1.43 -12.47 -18.15
CA HIS A 71 0.59 -11.34 -18.51
C HIS A 71 0.01 -10.52 -17.34
N GLY A 72 0.69 -10.44 -16.22
CA GLY A 72 0.18 -9.80 -15.02
C GLY A 72 0.57 -8.32 -14.82
N LEU A 73 0.87 -7.56 -15.88
CA LEU A 73 1.28 -6.15 -15.77
C LEU A 73 0.28 -5.17 -16.37
N CYS A 74 -0.95 -5.63 -16.61
CA CYS A 74 -2.07 -4.83 -17.04
C CYS A 74 -2.75 -4.17 -15.86
N TYR A 75 -3.31 -2.99 -16.04
CA TYR A 75 -3.90 -2.27 -14.93
C TYR A 75 -4.96 -1.24 -15.33
N LEU A 76 -5.77 -0.89 -14.35
CA LEU A 76 -6.65 0.27 -14.34
C LEU A 76 -5.97 1.38 -13.53
N TYR A 77 -6.12 2.61 -13.95
CA TYR A 77 -5.44 3.78 -13.42
C TYR A 77 -6.38 4.95 -13.18
N ALA A 78 -6.19 5.64 -12.07
CA ALA A 78 -6.80 6.93 -11.77
C ALA A 78 -5.79 7.85 -11.07
N ASP A 79 -5.94 9.15 -11.22
CA ASP A 79 -5.13 10.17 -10.54
C ASP A 79 -5.96 11.43 -10.19
N THR A 80 -5.33 12.38 -9.53
CA THR A 80 -5.97 13.66 -9.14
C THR A 80 -6.61 14.40 -10.31
N ASN A 81 -6.02 14.34 -11.49
CA ASN A 81 -6.50 15.08 -12.67
C ASN A 81 -7.63 14.34 -13.39
N ASN A 82 -7.65 13.01 -13.25
CA ASN A 82 -8.64 12.13 -13.83
C ASN A 82 -8.97 11.03 -12.81
N PRO A 83 -9.82 11.30 -11.85
CA PRO A 83 -10.07 10.39 -10.73
C PRO A 83 -10.95 9.19 -11.09
N GLN A 84 -11.42 9.06 -12.31
CA GLN A 84 -12.11 7.90 -12.83
C GLN A 84 -11.10 6.82 -13.27
N LEU A 85 -11.36 5.55 -12.95
CA LEU A 85 -10.55 4.44 -13.44
C LEU A 85 -10.60 4.33 -14.97
N ARG A 86 -9.44 4.17 -15.58
CA ARG A 86 -9.25 4.04 -17.02
C ARG A 86 -8.27 2.90 -17.30
N TYR A 87 -8.48 2.18 -18.38
CA TYR A 87 -7.53 1.17 -18.80
C TYR A 87 -6.25 1.84 -19.33
N PHE A 88 -5.10 1.33 -18.93
CA PHE A 88 -3.80 1.96 -19.20
C PHE A 88 -3.52 2.17 -20.69
N LYS A 89 -3.93 1.22 -21.57
CA LYS A 89 -3.76 1.35 -23.01
C LYS A 89 -4.62 2.47 -23.61
N ASP A 90 -5.84 2.67 -23.08
CA ASP A 90 -6.77 3.71 -23.58
C ASP A 90 -6.20 5.13 -23.35
N ILE A 91 -5.27 5.27 -22.42
CA ILE A 91 -4.60 6.54 -22.09
C ILE A 91 -3.14 6.60 -22.57
N GLY A 92 -2.72 5.62 -23.37
CA GLY A 92 -1.39 5.56 -23.98
C GLY A 92 -0.25 5.28 -22.99
N TYR A 93 -0.54 4.59 -21.88
CA TYR A 93 0.48 4.17 -20.93
C TYR A 93 1.04 2.80 -21.30
N ASP A 94 2.25 2.53 -20.80
CA ASP A 94 2.97 1.27 -20.99
C ASP A 94 2.63 0.29 -19.85
N CYS A 95 3.07 -0.94 -19.97
CA CYS A 95 2.90 -1.98 -18.96
C CYS A 95 3.50 -1.58 -17.61
N LEU A 96 2.82 -1.93 -16.53
CA LEU A 96 3.17 -1.52 -15.18
C LEU A 96 4.57 -1.99 -14.79
N GLY A 97 5.39 -1.05 -14.32
CA GLY A 97 6.68 -1.37 -13.74
C GLY A 97 7.77 -1.80 -14.73
N GLN A 98 7.60 -1.58 -16.02
CA GLN A 98 8.62 -1.94 -17.03
C GLN A 98 9.57 -0.80 -17.41
N GLY A 99 9.64 0.26 -16.62
CA GLY A 99 10.54 1.40 -16.85
C GLY A 99 10.05 2.41 -17.89
N GLY A 100 8.84 2.21 -18.44
CA GLY A 100 8.24 3.03 -19.47
C GLY A 100 7.35 4.16 -18.95
N ARG A 101 6.35 4.49 -19.75
CA ARG A 101 5.32 5.50 -19.44
C ARG A 101 4.23 4.87 -18.55
N ASP A 102 4.59 4.48 -17.36
CA ASP A 102 3.66 4.00 -16.34
C ASP A 102 3.88 4.74 -15.02
N PRO A 103 2.86 4.92 -14.17
CA PRO A 103 2.94 5.75 -12.97
C PRO A 103 3.92 5.19 -11.93
N LEU A 104 4.07 3.87 -11.86
CA LEU A 104 4.97 3.21 -10.93
C LEU A 104 6.43 3.51 -11.29
N SER A 105 6.81 3.25 -12.56
CA SER A 105 8.16 3.52 -13.06
C SER A 105 8.51 4.99 -12.95
N GLN A 106 7.58 5.89 -13.34
CA GLN A 106 7.82 7.34 -13.30
C GLN A 106 7.97 7.86 -11.86
N THR A 107 7.30 7.25 -10.89
CA THR A 107 7.41 7.63 -9.49
C THR A 107 8.70 7.09 -8.86
N ILE A 108 8.98 5.80 -9.01
CA ILE A 108 10.09 5.13 -8.32
C ILE A 108 11.46 5.57 -8.86
N LYS A 109 11.60 5.81 -10.17
CA LYS A 109 12.89 6.23 -10.74
C LYS A 109 13.48 7.49 -10.08
N GLN A 110 12.65 8.29 -9.42
CA GLN A 110 13.10 9.50 -8.74
C GLN A 110 13.98 9.19 -7.50
N LYS A 111 13.98 7.95 -6.99
CA LYS A 111 14.90 7.56 -5.92
C LYS A 111 16.36 7.81 -6.26
N GLN A 112 16.74 7.74 -7.55
CA GLN A 112 18.12 7.99 -7.99
C GLN A 112 18.56 9.42 -7.73
N ASN A 113 17.61 10.35 -7.64
CA ASN A 113 17.83 11.76 -7.39
C ASN A 113 17.49 12.18 -5.95
N ALA A 114 16.91 11.27 -5.16
CA ALA A 114 16.52 11.54 -3.79
C ALA A 114 17.67 11.26 -2.82
N THR A 115 17.94 12.19 -1.92
CA THR A 115 18.90 11.99 -0.83
C THR A 115 18.41 10.91 0.13
N TYR A 116 17.11 10.90 0.42
CA TYR A 116 16.50 10.00 1.38
C TYR A 116 15.42 9.16 0.72
N TRP A 117 15.52 7.85 0.88
CA TRP A 117 14.47 6.91 0.48
C TRP A 117 14.49 5.67 1.37
N ALA A 118 13.35 5.04 1.48
CA ALA A 118 13.18 3.77 2.17
C ALA A 118 12.16 2.90 1.44
N TYR A 119 12.46 1.62 1.33
CA TYR A 119 11.50 0.57 1.01
C TYR A 119 11.16 -0.19 2.27
N PHE A 120 9.92 -0.57 2.42
CA PHE A 120 9.45 -1.42 3.51
C PHE A 120 8.52 -2.50 2.98
N ASN A 121 8.75 -3.72 3.42
CA ASN A 121 7.92 -4.88 3.08
C ASN A 121 8.12 -5.95 4.15
N ASP A 122 7.04 -6.60 4.57
CA ASP A 122 7.13 -7.68 5.54
C ASP A 122 7.76 -8.96 4.96
N GLN A 123 7.93 -9.02 3.65
CA GLN A 123 8.53 -10.13 2.91
C GLN A 123 9.52 -9.59 1.87
N LEU A 124 10.67 -9.06 2.29
CA LEU A 124 11.76 -8.71 1.39
C LEU A 124 12.69 -9.91 1.22
N ASN A 125 12.62 -10.58 0.07
CA ASN A 125 13.49 -11.70 -0.27
C ASN A 125 14.80 -11.19 -0.90
N GLY A 126 15.90 -11.90 -0.62
CA GLY A 126 17.18 -11.73 -1.34
C GLY A 126 18.06 -10.56 -0.91
N ILE A 127 17.69 -9.79 0.12
CA ILE A 127 18.60 -8.78 0.67
C ILE A 127 19.60 -9.46 1.60
N SER A 128 20.69 -9.94 1.07
CA SER A 128 21.88 -10.30 1.84
C SER A 128 22.80 -9.08 2.02
N GLN A 129 22.28 -7.96 2.47
CA GLN A 129 23.16 -6.86 2.86
C GLN A 129 23.45 -7.00 4.34
N SER A 130 24.73 -7.04 4.67
CA SER A 130 25.28 -6.80 6.00
C SER A 130 25.01 -5.35 6.44
N ILE A 131 23.74 -5.00 6.58
CA ILE A 131 23.35 -3.85 7.37
C ILE A 131 23.66 -4.26 8.79
N ASP A 132 24.43 -3.44 9.49
CA ASP A 132 24.71 -3.61 10.89
C ASP A 132 23.41 -3.94 11.62
N GLU A 133 23.20 -5.22 11.95
CA GLU A 133 21.98 -5.77 12.54
C GLU A 133 21.56 -5.02 13.81
N SER A 134 22.52 -4.35 14.46
CA SER A 134 22.28 -3.53 15.63
C SER A 134 21.41 -2.29 15.36
N ARG A 135 21.28 -1.88 14.09
CA ARG A 135 20.56 -0.65 13.68
C ARG A 135 19.24 -0.90 12.99
N VAL A 136 18.98 -2.10 12.50
CA VAL A 136 17.72 -2.43 11.83
C VAL A 136 16.72 -2.92 12.86
N CYS A 137 15.74 -2.09 13.14
CA CYS A 137 14.54 -2.44 13.88
C CYS A 137 14.73 -3.07 15.28
N GLY A 138 15.87 -2.89 15.90
CA GLY A 138 16.08 -3.11 17.35
C GLY A 138 15.87 -4.53 17.88
N GLY A 139 16.03 -5.56 17.09
CA GLY A 139 16.18 -6.95 17.57
C GLY A 139 15.00 -7.56 18.33
N GLN A 140 13.85 -6.92 18.38
CA GLN A 140 12.66 -7.49 19.03
C GLN A 140 11.68 -7.99 17.95
N SER A 141 11.65 -9.29 17.80
CA SER A 141 10.65 -10.01 17.01
C SER A 141 9.25 -9.79 17.54
N LEU A 142 8.29 -9.94 16.72
CA LEU A 142 7.02 -10.64 16.85
C LEU A 142 5.81 -9.99 16.19
N PHE A 143 5.75 -8.68 15.88
CA PHE A 143 4.50 -8.12 15.33
C PHE A 143 4.75 -7.01 14.32
N ASN A 144 5.28 -7.40 13.17
CA ASN A 144 5.52 -6.49 12.07
C ASN A 144 4.21 -5.98 11.48
N ALA A 145 4.19 -4.73 11.09
CA ALA A 145 3.17 -4.27 10.17
C ALA A 145 3.20 -5.14 8.91
N HIS A 146 2.03 -5.49 8.41
CA HIS A 146 1.89 -6.14 7.09
C HIS A 146 2.02 -5.12 5.95
N SER A 147 2.75 -4.03 6.20
CA SER A 147 2.85 -2.89 5.29
C SER A 147 3.94 -3.08 4.25
N LYS A 148 3.63 -2.65 3.04
CA LYS A 148 4.50 -2.71 1.88
C LYS A 148 4.49 -1.38 1.15
N GLY A 149 5.67 -0.89 0.78
CA GLY A 149 5.74 0.38 0.07
C GLY A 149 7.11 1.01 0.00
N MET A 150 7.10 2.27 -0.38
CA MET A 150 8.29 3.08 -0.54
C MET A 150 8.00 4.54 -0.21
N THR A 151 9.01 5.22 0.29
CA THR A 151 9.06 6.69 0.30
C THR A 151 10.39 7.17 -0.27
N ALA A 152 10.36 8.30 -0.98
CA ALA A 152 11.56 9.04 -1.36
C ALA A 152 11.29 10.53 -1.18
N PHE A 153 12.27 11.28 -0.63
CA PHE A 153 12.06 12.67 -0.25
C PHE A 153 13.36 13.45 -0.12
N GLU A 154 13.20 14.77 -0.10
CA GLU A 154 14.21 15.74 0.28
C GLU A 154 13.70 16.57 1.46
N THR A 155 14.55 16.89 2.42
CA THR A 155 14.20 17.79 3.51
C THR A 155 13.96 19.20 3.01
N GLY A 156 12.87 19.81 3.45
CA GLY A 156 12.45 21.16 3.03
C GLY A 156 11.56 21.21 1.79
N THR A 157 11.48 20.11 1.02
CA THR A 157 10.63 20.05 -0.16
C THR A 157 9.63 18.90 -0.15
N GLY A 158 9.83 17.90 0.71
CA GLY A 158 8.96 16.72 0.78
C GLY A 158 9.26 15.68 -0.31
N GLY A 159 8.30 14.85 -0.66
CA GLY A 159 8.50 13.75 -1.58
C GLY A 159 7.23 13.02 -1.96
N PHE A 160 7.32 11.69 -2.04
CA PHE A 160 6.16 10.82 -2.20
C PHE A 160 6.13 9.69 -1.17
N VAL A 161 4.94 9.16 -0.93
CA VAL A 161 4.69 7.90 -0.25
C VAL A 161 3.93 7.00 -1.21
N LEU A 162 4.44 5.79 -1.40
CA LEU A 162 3.82 4.72 -2.17
C LEU A 162 3.45 3.58 -1.23
N GLN A 163 2.20 3.13 -1.27
CA GLN A 163 1.72 1.89 -0.67
C GLN A 163 1.43 0.87 -1.78
N THR A 164 1.73 -0.39 -1.54
CA THR A 164 1.39 -1.49 -2.42
C THR A 164 0.95 -2.71 -1.63
N SER A 165 0.11 -3.52 -2.23
CA SER A 165 -0.24 -4.83 -1.68
C SER A 165 0.71 -5.95 -2.11
N THR A 166 1.72 -5.64 -2.94
CA THR A 166 2.58 -6.61 -3.59
C THR A 166 3.63 -7.16 -2.61
N PRO A 167 3.61 -8.46 -2.28
CA PRO A 167 4.67 -9.10 -1.50
C PRO A 167 6.01 -9.02 -2.24
N ASN A 168 7.10 -9.06 -1.51
CA ASN A 168 8.47 -9.02 -2.05
C ASN A 168 8.80 -7.83 -2.98
N TYR A 169 8.00 -6.77 -2.95
CA TYR A 169 8.24 -5.58 -3.75
C TYR A 169 8.91 -4.47 -2.93
N PRO A 170 9.86 -3.77 -3.49
CA PRO A 170 10.57 -4.09 -4.73
C PRO A 170 11.56 -5.22 -4.49
N ASP A 171 11.86 -6.01 -5.53
CA ASP A 171 13.02 -6.90 -5.47
C ASP A 171 14.29 -6.01 -5.44
N PRO A 172 15.02 -5.94 -4.32
CA PRO A 172 16.19 -5.09 -4.23
C PRO A 172 17.40 -5.83 -4.80
N THR A 173 17.40 -6.07 -6.10
CA THR A 173 18.64 -6.52 -6.73
C THR A 173 19.71 -5.43 -6.58
N PRO A 174 20.97 -5.80 -6.36
CA PRO A 174 22.07 -4.84 -6.14
C PRO A 174 22.35 -3.94 -7.35
N SER A 175 21.82 -4.27 -8.52
CA SER A 175 21.93 -3.41 -9.69
C SER A 175 20.97 -2.24 -9.54
N ASP A 176 21.43 -1.01 -9.74
CA ASP A 176 20.64 0.22 -9.82
C ASP A 176 19.57 0.20 -10.94
N GLN A 177 19.37 -0.92 -11.57
CA GLN A 177 18.35 -1.11 -12.59
C GLN A 177 16.99 -1.18 -11.92
N PHE A 178 16.06 -0.45 -12.50
CA PHE A 178 14.65 -0.54 -12.19
C PHE A 178 14.20 -2.00 -12.31
N VAL A 179 13.77 -2.59 -11.20
CA VAL A 179 13.29 -3.96 -11.21
C VAL A 179 11.79 -3.92 -11.40
N PRO A 180 11.28 -4.55 -12.44
CA PRO A 180 9.84 -4.72 -12.61
C PRO A 180 9.23 -5.45 -11.41
N LEU A 181 7.92 -5.36 -11.26
CA LEU A 181 7.19 -6.17 -10.29
C LEU A 181 7.74 -7.59 -10.34
N GLY A 182 8.32 -8.04 -9.23
CA GLY A 182 9.11 -9.28 -9.19
C GLY A 182 8.25 -10.52 -9.41
N CYS A 183 8.90 -11.57 -9.86
CA CYS A 183 8.28 -12.88 -10.07
C CYS A 183 8.73 -13.91 -9.04
N GLN A 184 9.43 -13.48 -7.99
CA GLN A 184 9.97 -14.40 -7.00
C GLN A 184 8.97 -14.70 -5.89
N ASN A 185 8.74 -15.98 -5.67
CA ASN A 185 8.18 -16.66 -4.51
C ASN A 185 6.75 -16.34 -4.07
N ASP A 186 6.13 -15.19 -4.41
CA ASP A 186 4.75 -14.85 -4.03
C ASP A 186 3.92 -14.36 -5.20
N ASN A 187 4.26 -14.77 -6.41
CA ASN A 187 3.45 -14.59 -7.60
C ASN A 187 2.90 -13.15 -7.78
N ASN A 188 3.74 -12.17 -7.61
CA ASN A 188 3.37 -10.75 -7.76
C ASN A 188 2.68 -10.43 -9.08
N VAL A 189 3.00 -11.20 -10.12
CA VAL A 189 2.38 -11.08 -11.43
C VAL A 189 1.06 -11.81 -11.51
N GLN A 190 0.92 -12.93 -10.79
CA GLN A 190 -0.26 -13.79 -10.87
C GLN A 190 -1.51 -13.08 -10.38
N TYR A 191 -1.47 -12.48 -9.19
CA TYR A 191 -2.66 -11.94 -8.53
C TYR A 191 -2.92 -10.48 -8.87
N ALA A 192 -4.19 -10.08 -8.81
CA ALA A 192 -4.54 -8.67 -8.77
C ALA A 192 -3.89 -8.00 -7.55
N GLN A 193 -3.45 -6.77 -7.72
CA GLN A 193 -2.79 -5.97 -6.68
C GLN A 193 -3.33 -4.55 -6.71
N HIS A 194 -3.13 -3.80 -5.64
CA HIS A 194 -3.30 -2.36 -5.71
C HIS A 194 -1.98 -1.64 -5.39
N LEU A 195 -1.85 -0.46 -5.97
CA LEU A 195 -0.81 0.49 -5.63
C LEU A 195 -1.47 1.87 -5.47
N PHE A 196 -1.03 2.60 -4.47
CA PHE A 196 -1.50 3.96 -4.20
C PHE A 196 -0.30 4.83 -3.85
N ALA A 197 -0.13 5.94 -4.56
CA ALA A 197 0.92 6.90 -4.25
C ALA A 197 0.38 8.31 -4.06
N MET A 198 1.04 9.08 -3.22
CA MET A 198 0.70 10.46 -2.91
C MET A 198 1.94 11.34 -2.85
N SER A 199 1.83 12.56 -3.34
CA SER A 199 2.83 13.61 -3.16
C SER A 199 2.65 14.27 -1.80
N VAL A 200 3.73 14.40 -1.03
CA VAL A 200 3.70 14.90 0.34
C VAL A 200 4.76 15.99 0.55
N ASP A 201 4.41 17.02 1.29
CA ASP A 201 5.37 17.96 1.85
C ASP A 201 5.99 17.42 3.15
N ASP A 202 6.91 18.16 3.73
CA ASP A 202 7.58 17.79 4.97
C ASP A 202 6.58 17.59 6.13
N GLN A 203 5.54 18.42 6.22
CA GLN A 203 4.58 18.34 7.30
C GLN A 203 3.67 17.09 7.15
N ALA A 204 3.21 16.82 5.93
CA ALA A 204 2.45 15.61 5.62
C ALA A 204 3.31 14.36 5.87
N LEU A 205 4.57 14.37 5.43
CA LEU A 205 5.49 13.25 5.64
C LEU A 205 5.76 12.99 7.13
N LYS A 206 5.94 14.05 7.92
CA LYS A 206 6.05 13.96 9.38
C LYS A 206 4.79 13.36 10.02
N THR A 207 3.62 13.79 9.56
CA THR A 207 2.33 13.28 10.03
C THR A 207 2.20 11.79 9.74
N ILE A 208 2.50 11.37 8.52
CA ILE A 208 2.48 9.97 8.10
C ILE A 208 3.50 9.15 8.89
N ALA A 209 4.73 9.67 9.07
CA ALA A 209 5.76 9.00 9.86
C ALA A 209 5.34 8.76 11.32
N SER A 210 4.62 9.70 11.94
CA SER A 210 4.06 9.48 13.28
C SER A 210 3.02 8.34 13.30
N GLY A 211 2.25 8.18 12.23
CA GLY A 211 1.36 7.05 12.03
C GLY A 211 2.11 5.73 11.83
N TRP A 212 3.20 5.73 11.07
CA TRP A 212 4.06 4.55 10.90
C TRP A 212 4.65 4.05 12.21
N GLN A 213 4.93 4.93 13.18
CA GLN A 213 5.32 4.52 14.53
C GLN A 213 4.21 3.70 15.20
N SER A 214 2.93 4.11 15.05
CA SER A 214 1.78 3.36 15.57
C SER A 214 1.60 2.02 14.87
N ALA A 215 1.71 1.99 13.55
CA ALA A 215 1.64 0.78 12.74
C ALA A 215 2.85 -0.15 12.97
N ARG A 216 3.97 0.40 13.46
CA ARG A 216 5.23 -0.33 13.67
C ARG A 216 5.77 -0.93 12.37
N LEU A 217 6.02 -0.07 11.37
CA LEU A 217 6.56 -0.51 10.09
C LEU A 217 7.87 -1.27 10.23
N CYS A 218 8.70 -0.80 11.15
CA CYS A 218 9.97 -1.43 11.43
C CYS A 218 9.80 -2.54 12.44
N SER A 219 10.14 -3.76 12.06
CA SER A 219 10.31 -4.85 13.01
C SER A 219 11.19 -5.95 12.42
N ALA A 220 11.91 -6.67 13.28
CA ALA A 220 12.63 -7.86 12.88
C ALA A 220 11.63 -8.96 12.48
N ASN A 221 11.87 -9.65 11.38
CA ASN A 221 11.02 -10.75 10.94
C ASN A 221 11.14 -11.96 11.90
N TYR A 222 10.04 -12.71 12.05
CA TYR A 222 9.97 -13.95 12.83
C TYR A 222 11.04 -14.98 12.45
N TYR A 223 11.49 -14.98 11.21
CA TYR A 223 12.49 -15.94 10.70
C TYR A 223 13.93 -15.48 10.82
N HIS A 224 14.24 -14.37 11.47
CA HIS A 224 15.60 -13.84 11.74
C HIS A 224 16.50 -13.60 10.51
N THR A 225 16.03 -13.84 9.31
CA THR A 225 16.84 -13.83 8.07
C THR A 225 16.38 -12.81 7.04
N MET A 226 15.22 -12.19 7.23
CA MET A 226 14.67 -11.22 6.28
C MET A 226 14.62 -9.83 6.90
N GLN A 227 15.32 -8.90 6.28
CA GLN A 227 15.19 -7.49 6.58
C GLN A 227 13.91 -6.98 5.93
N ASN A 228 13.07 -6.34 6.70
CA ASN A 228 11.82 -5.77 6.18
C ASN A 228 11.98 -4.33 5.68
N MET A 229 13.21 -3.82 5.61
CA MET A 229 13.47 -2.44 5.21
C MET A 229 14.80 -2.28 4.47
N LEU A 230 14.77 -1.53 3.38
CA LEU A 230 15.94 -1.09 2.65
C LEU A 230 16.01 0.45 2.67
N LEU A 231 17.12 1.00 3.11
CA LEU A 231 17.31 2.43 3.31
C LEU A 231 18.36 3.01 2.34
N SER A 232 18.18 4.27 1.94
CA SER A 232 19.25 5.01 1.26
C SER A 232 20.50 5.07 2.12
N PRO A 233 21.71 5.12 1.52
CA PRO A 233 22.95 5.28 2.29
C PRO A 233 22.94 6.50 3.22
N SER A 234 22.31 7.58 2.80
CA SER A 234 22.16 8.80 3.61
C SER A 234 21.29 8.58 4.84
N LEU A 235 20.18 7.85 4.68
CA LEU A 235 19.25 7.55 5.78
C LEU A 235 19.87 6.51 6.74
N ALA A 236 20.52 5.48 6.21
CA ALA A 236 21.15 4.42 7.00
C ALA A 236 22.33 4.92 7.86
N LYS A 237 23.05 5.96 7.40
CA LYS A 237 24.22 6.53 8.08
C LYS A 237 23.91 7.74 8.97
N LEU A 238 22.63 8.05 9.18
CA LEU A 238 22.27 9.18 10.05
C LEU A 238 22.83 8.98 11.46
N LYS A 239 23.44 10.06 11.97
CA LYS A 239 23.90 10.14 13.37
C LYS A 239 22.90 10.97 14.16
N LEU A 240 22.41 10.41 15.25
CA LEU A 240 21.50 11.11 16.14
C LEU A 240 22.24 11.98 17.14
N PRO A 241 21.67 13.14 17.56
CA PRO A 241 20.41 13.73 17.05
C PRO A 241 20.59 14.37 15.67
N VAL A 242 19.53 14.34 14.86
CA VAL A 242 19.51 14.94 13.53
C VAL A 242 19.01 16.38 13.61
N ALA A 243 19.63 17.29 12.88
CA ALA A 243 19.26 18.72 12.90
C ALA A 243 17.85 18.99 12.35
N SER A 244 17.39 18.16 11.40
CA SER A 244 16.03 18.26 10.83
C SER A 244 15.02 17.50 11.68
N PRO A 245 14.02 18.15 12.30
CA PRO A 245 12.97 17.46 13.05
C PRO A 245 12.18 16.46 12.20
N VAL A 246 11.91 16.79 10.94
CA VAL A 246 11.21 15.89 10.00
C VAL A 246 12.02 14.63 9.76
N LEU A 247 13.30 14.77 9.46
CA LEU A 247 14.20 13.64 9.24
C LEU A 247 14.35 12.78 10.49
N GLN A 248 14.39 13.40 11.69
CA GLN A 248 14.39 12.66 12.96
C GLN A 248 13.13 11.81 13.11
N PHE A 249 11.94 12.38 12.84
CA PHE A 249 10.67 11.65 12.91
C PHE A 249 10.61 10.47 11.94
N ILE A 250 11.05 10.69 10.71
CA ILE A 250 11.06 9.64 9.69
C ILE A 250 12.04 8.53 10.09
N TYR A 251 13.23 8.91 10.52
CA TYR A 251 14.23 7.95 11.00
C TYR A 251 13.69 7.11 12.16
N ASP A 252 13.09 7.76 13.15
CA ASP A 252 12.50 7.07 14.30
C ASP A 252 11.37 6.12 13.90
N ALA A 253 10.52 6.53 12.95
CA ALA A 253 9.44 5.69 12.45
C ALA A 253 9.94 4.45 11.70
N LEU A 254 11.00 4.60 10.92
CA LEU A 254 11.50 3.55 10.04
C LEU A 254 12.56 2.66 10.71
N VAL A 255 13.30 3.16 11.68
CA VAL A 255 14.50 2.48 12.20
C VAL A 255 14.46 2.25 13.71
N ASN A 256 13.56 2.91 14.44
CA ASN A 256 13.51 2.83 15.90
C ASN A 256 12.15 2.36 16.43
N PRO A 257 11.90 1.04 16.48
CA PRO A 257 10.61 0.49 16.92
C PRO A 257 10.30 0.71 18.41
N ARG A 258 11.25 1.15 19.20
CA ARG A 258 11.04 1.42 20.65
C ARG A 258 10.07 2.58 20.88
N LEU A 259 9.88 3.43 19.88
CA LEU A 259 8.93 4.55 19.94
C LEU A 259 7.52 4.18 19.46
N ALA A 260 7.29 2.91 19.08
CA ALA A 260 5.98 2.46 18.63
C ALA A 260 4.93 2.68 19.73
N THR A 261 3.85 3.35 19.38
CA THR A 261 2.72 3.53 20.28
C THR A 261 1.86 2.26 20.33
N LYS A 262 1.19 2.03 21.46
CA LYS A 262 0.27 0.89 21.59
C LYS A 262 -1.14 1.21 21.09
N GLN A 263 -1.37 2.39 20.55
CA GLN A 263 -2.69 2.84 20.11
C GLN A 263 -2.73 3.03 18.60
N SER A 264 -3.81 2.59 17.98
CA SER A 264 -4.13 2.95 16.61
C SER A 264 -4.47 4.43 16.55
N VAL A 265 -4.02 5.11 15.49
CA VAL A 265 -4.26 6.55 15.33
C VAL A 265 -4.83 6.84 13.95
N GLN A 266 -5.78 7.77 13.90
CA GLN A 266 -6.28 8.35 12.67
C GLN A 266 -5.67 9.73 12.50
N LEU A 267 -5.03 9.99 11.35
CA LEU A 267 -4.36 11.24 11.04
C LEU A 267 -4.86 11.78 9.71
N THR A 268 -4.74 13.09 9.52
CA THR A 268 -5.14 13.76 8.28
C THR A 268 -4.03 14.71 7.83
N TRP A 269 -3.87 14.86 6.52
CA TRP A 269 -2.93 15.79 5.89
C TRP A 269 -3.45 16.22 4.52
N ASN A 270 -2.80 17.20 3.93
CA ASN A 270 -3.02 17.59 2.54
C ASN A 270 -1.84 17.12 1.68
N THR A 271 -2.12 16.81 0.42
CA THR A 271 -1.08 16.52 -0.56
C THR A 271 -0.35 17.79 -1.01
N LYS A 272 0.87 17.62 -1.56
CA LYS A 272 1.73 18.75 -1.95
C LYS A 272 1.33 19.40 -3.27
N VAL A 273 1.03 18.63 -4.32
CA VAL A 273 0.86 19.16 -5.71
C VAL A 273 -0.46 19.92 -5.84
N ALA A 274 -1.53 19.34 -5.36
CA ALA A 274 -2.83 20.00 -5.21
C ALA A 274 -3.33 19.64 -3.81
N PRO A 275 -3.83 20.58 -3.03
CA PRO A 275 -4.20 20.33 -1.63
C PRO A 275 -5.44 19.43 -1.53
N VAL A 276 -5.26 18.16 -1.79
CA VAL A 276 -6.26 17.12 -1.58
C VAL A 276 -6.12 16.60 -0.16
N LYS A 277 -7.21 16.64 0.60
CA LYS A 277 -7.22 16.10 1.97
C LYS A 277 -7.26 14.59 1.93
N LEU A 278 -6.28 13.98 2.56
CA LEU A 278 -6.17 12.54 2.81
C LEU A 278 -6.31 12.25 4.30
N SER A 279 -6.69 11.03 4.61
CA SER A 279 -6.66 10.49 5.97
C SER A 279 -5.92 9.17 5.98
N GLY A 280 -5.36 8.82 7.14
CA GLY A 280 -4.75 7.52 7.37
C GLY A 280 -5.15 6.97 8.72
N LEU A 281 -5.55 5.70 8.75
CA LEU A 281 -5.67 4.91 9.95
C LEU A 281 -4.42 4.02 10.05
N PHE A 282 -3.66 4.21 11.10
CA PHE A 282 -2.46 3.44 11.40
C PHE A 282 -2.78 2.48 12.55
N LYS A 283 -3.04 1.24 12.18
CA LYS A 283 -3.45 0.20 13.13
C LYS A 283 -2.26 -0.27 13.94
N SER A 284 -2.38 -0.20 15.26
CA SER A 284 -1.41 -0.80 16.17
C SER A 284 -1.54 -2.33 16.17
N HIS A 285 -0.41 -3.02 16.37
CA HIS A 285 -0.38 -4.46 16.57
C HIS A 285 -1.14 -4.91 17.83
N THR A 286 -1.32 -4.02 18.82
CA THR A 286 -2.08 -4.32 20.05
C THR A 286 -3.58 -4.08 19.91
N ALA A 287 -4.04 -3.65 18.74
CA ALA A 287 -5.48 -3.44 18.55
C ALA A 287 -6.27 -4.74 18.54
N ASP A 288 -5.66 -5.86 18.11
CA ASP A 288 -6.23 -7.21 18.08
C ASP A 288 -7.68 -7.27 17.61
N VAL A 289 -7.94 -6.67 16.43
CA VAL A 289 -9.27 -6.61 15.82
C VAL A 289 -9.17 -6.87 14.32
N PRO A 290 -10.24 -7.39 13.70
CA PRO A 290 -10.31 -7.48 12.24
C PRO A 290 -10.01 -6.12 11.61
N PRO A 291 -9.06 -6.01 10.67
CA PRO A 291 -8.57 -4.72 10.22
C PRO A 291 -9.65 -3.82 9.64
N TRP A 292 -10.55 -4.39 8.86
CA TRP A 292 -11.60 -3.64 8.20
C TRP A 292 -12.79 -3.33 9.12
N ALA A 293 -12.98 -4.10 10.19
CA ALA A 293 -13.89 -3.71 11.27
C ALA A 293 -13.39 -2.46 12.01
N LEU A 294 -12.06 -2.34 12.16
CA LEU A 294 -11.46 -1.12 12.72
C LEU A 294 -11.65 0.07 11.77
N VAL A 295 -11.52 -0.12 10.45
CA VAL A 295 -11.83 0.93 9.46
C VAL A 295 -13.28 1.38 9.59
N ALA A 296 -14.23 0.44 9.55
CA ALA A 296 -15.66 0.75 9.67
C ALA A 296 -15.97 1.53 10.97
N SER A 297 -15.41 1.07 12.09
CA SER A 297 -15.56 1.73 13.39
C SER A 297 -14.94 3.11 13.45
N THR A 298 -13.73 3.28 12.90
CA THR A 298 -13.00 4.56 12.95
C THR A 298 -13.65 5.62 12.09
N PHE A 299 -14.14 5.23 10.91
CA PHE A 299 -14.78 6.16 9.96
C PHE A 299 -16.29 6.22 10.10
N ASN A 300 -16.88 5.46 11.04
CA ASN A 300 -18.32 5.39 11.30
C ASN A 300 -19.13 5.10 10.03
N THR A 301 -18.73 4.11 9.24
CA THR A 301 -19.33 3.78 7.96
C THR A 301 -19.32 2.28 7.69
N ASP A 302 -20.32 1.79 7.00
CA ASP A 302 -20.27 0.46 6.39
C ASP A 302 -19.18 0.47 5.29
N VAL A 303 -18.56 -0.68 5.03
CA VAL A 303 -17.52 -0.80 4.00
C VAL A 303 -17.67 -2.10 3.22
N SER A 304 -17.42 -2.03 1.92
CA SER A 304 -17.27 -3.22 1.07
C SER A 304 -15.80 -3.33 0.64
N VAL A 305 -15.22 -4.53 0.79
CA VAL A 305 -13.77 -4.71 0.84
C VAL A 305 -13.30 -5.79 -0.14
N ALA A 306 -12.40 -5.42 -1.04
CA ALA A 306 -11.54 -6.36 -1.76
C ALA A 306 -10.28 -6.58 -0.91
N SER A 307 -10.06 -7.82 -0.48
CA SER A 307 -8.93 -8.15 0.35
C SER A 307 -8.53 -9.61 0.15
N TRP A 308 -7.32 -9.98 0.53
CA TRP A 308 -6.99 -11.39 0.60
C TRP A 308 -7.80 -12.03 1.73
N TRP A 309 -8.62 -13.00 1.38
CA TRP A 309 -9.32 -13.88 2.30
C TRP A 309 -9.54 -15.23 1.63
N ASP A 310 -9.34 -16.31 2.39
CA ASP A 310 -9.48 -17.67 1.94
C ASP A 310 -10.56 -18.36 2.79
N GLU A 311 -11.34 -19.26 2.20
CA GLU A 311 -12.46 -19.95 2.86
C GLU A 311 -12.06 -20.69 4.14
N GLY A 312 -10.76 -21.07 4.30
CA GLY A 312 -10.25 -21.77 5.49
C GLY A 312 -9.76 -20.85 6.62
N TYR A 313 -9.36 -19.64 6.31
CA TYR A 313 -8.71 -18.71 7.23
C TYR A 313 -9.22 -17.27 7.12
N GLY A 314 -10.16 -17.03 6.24
CA GLY A 314 -10.74 -15.72 6.00
C GLY A 314 -11.66 -15.28 7.13
N ILE A 315 -11.63 -13.98 7.44
CA ILE A 315 -12.62 -13.34 8.28
C ILE A 315 -13.89 -13.22 7.44
N PRO A 316 -15.03 -13.77 7.87
CA PRO A 316 -16.27 -13.68 7.11
C PRO A 316 -16.75 -12.22 6.98
N THR A 317 -17.74 -11.99 6.14
CA THR A 317 -18.53 -10.76 6.17
C THR A 317 -19.04 -10.53 7.59
N LEU A 318 -18.86 -9.32 8.10
CA LEU A 318 -19.31 -8.91 9.43
C LEU A 318 -20.53 -8.02 9.27
N CYS A 319 -21.59 -8.38 9.97
CA CYS A 319 -22.87 -7.69 9.83
C CYS A 319 -23.23 -6.85 11.06
N ASP A 320 -24.03 -5.84 10.83
CA ASP A 320 -24.67 -5.07 11.89
C ASP A 320 -25.48 -6.02 12.81
N GLY A 321 -25.20 -5.97 14.08
CA GLY A 321 -25.81 -6.87 15.08
C GLY A 321 -24.97 -8.11 15.41
N ASP A 322 -23.88 -8.36 14.69
CA ASP A 322 -22.98 -9.47 15.04
C ASP A 322 -22.39 -9.31 16.44
N ILE A 323 -22.34 -10.44 17.13
CA ILE A 323 -21.78 -10.51 18.50
C ILE A 323 -20.38 -11.06 18.41
N PHE A 324 -19.39 -10.21 18.63
CA PHE A 324 -17.98 -10.62 18.67
C PHE A 324 -17.60 -11.44 19.93
N SER A 325 -18.52 -11.68 20.84
CA SER A 325 -18.25 -12.34 22.12
C SER A 325 -18.72 -13.79 22.21
N SER A 326 -19.18 -14.43 21.11
CA SER A 326 -19.64 -15.79 21.19
C SER A 326 -18.48 -16.74 21.50
N ALA A 327 -18.62 -17.52 22.56
CA ALA A 327 -17.62 -18.48 23.03
C ALA A 327 -17.28 -19.61 22.02
N LYS A 328 -17.91 -19.64 20.88
CA LYS A 328 -17.63 -20.58 19.79
C LYS A 328 -16.58 -20.09 18.82
N GLU A 329 -16.36 -18.79 18.78
CA GLU A 329 -15.41 -18.14 17.89
C GLU A 329 -14.63 -17.15 18.73
N SER A 330 -13.58 -17.62 19.39
CA SER A 330 -12.71 -16.76 20.19
C SER A 330 -11.94 -15.84 19.25
N PHE A 331 -12.58 -14.70 18.93
CA PHE A 331 -11.85 -13.58 18.40
C PHE A 331 -10.86 -13.12 19.47
N CYS A 332 -9.60 -12.98 19.12
CA CYS A 332 -8.66 -12.20 19.92
C CYS A 332 -9.06 -10.72 19.77
N LEU A 333 -10.06 -10.30 20.50
CA LEU A 333 -10.63 -8.98 20.31
C LEU A 333 -10.32 -8.09 21.48
N ASN A 334 -9.53 -7.08 21.22
CA ASN A 334 -9.58 -5.89 22.02
C ASN A 334 -10.84 -5.08 21.64
N GLN A 335 -11.99 -5.46 22.22
CA GLN A 335 -13.28 -4.83 21.95
C GLN A 335 -13.25 -3.30 22.16
N ALA A 336 -12.37 -2.80 23.03
CA ALA A 336 -12.18 -1.37 23.24
C ALA A 336 -11.66 -0.62 21.99
N SER A 337 -11.10 -1.33 21.03
CA SER A 337 -10.65 -0.75 19.76
C SER A 337 -11.78 -0.61 18.72
N LEU A 338 -12.94 -1.25 18.97
CA LEU A 338 -14.12 -1.17 18.09
C LEU A 338 -15.20 -0.29 18.75
N ASN A 339 -15.91 0.43 17.90
CA ASN A 339 -17.06 1.22 18.33
C ASN A 339 -18.31 0.32 18.39
N LEU A 340 -18.43 -0.47 19.49
CA LEU A 340 -19.55 -1.39 19.68
C LEU A 340 -20.75 -0.65 20.31
N ARG A 341 -21.96 -1.19 20.09
CA ARG A 341 -23.15 -0.77 20.84
C ARG A 341 -23.02 -1.16 22.33
N LYS A 342 -23.89 -0.60 23.15
CA LYS A 342 -23.93 -0.86 24.61
C LYS A 342 -24.16 -2.32 24.95
N ASP A 343 -24.81 -3.07 24.08
CA ASP A 343 -25.06 -4.50 24.20
C ASP A 343 -23.91 -5.38 23.71
N GLY A 344 -22.81 -4.76 23.25
CA GLY A 344 -21.63 -5.47 22.72
C GLY A 344 -21.72 -5.87 21.26
N THR A 345 -22.80 -5.50 20.56
CA THR A 345 -22.95 -5.83 19.14
C THR A 345 -22.18 -4.87 18.25
N PHE A 346 -21.71 -5.36 17.09
CA PHE A 346 -21.11 -4.54 16.04
C PHE A 346 -22.18 -3.70 15.36
N GLN A 347 -21.84 -2.49 14.93
CA GLN A 347 -22.82 -1.57 14.38
C GLN A 347 -22.64 -1.20 12.90
N TYR A 348 -21.73 -1.88 12.22
CA TYR A 348 -21.41 -1.64 10.81
C TYR A 348 -21.44 -2.95 10.03
N ASN A 349 -21.61 -2.83 8.71
CA ASN A 349 -21.36 -3.93 7.79
C ASN A 349 -19.92 -3.84 7.25
N VAL A 350 -19.24 -4.98 7.19
CA VAL A 350 -17.96 -5.15 6.49
C VAL A 350 -18.13 -6.28 5.51
N GLU A 351 -18.49 -5.95 4.28
CA GLU A 351 -18.82 -6.93 3.24
C GLU A 351 -17.56 -7.34 2.47
N ASN A 352 -17.32 -8.64 2.36
CA ASN A 352 -16.25 -9.15 1.51
C ASN A 352 -16.71 -9.20 0.05
N LEU A 353 -15.94 -8.54 -0.83
CA LEU A 353 -16.19 -8.56 -2.27
C LEU A 353 -15.70 -9.87 -2.89
N ILE A 354 -16.43 -10.40 -3.86
CA ILE A 354 -16.16 -11.69 -4.48
C ILE A 354 -15.59 -11.55 -5.87
N ASP A 355 -16.24 -10.77 -6.73
CA ASP A 355 -15.86 -10.64 -8.14
C ASP A 355 -15.87 -9.20 -8.60
N ALA A 356 -14.95 -8.89 -9.50
CA ALA A 356 -14.90 -7.64 -10.26
C ALA A 356 -14.99 -7.91 -11.76
N THR A 357 -15.56 -6.96 -12.48
CA THR A 357 -15.67 -6.99 -13.94
C THR A 357 -15.26 -5.66 -14.52
N TRP A 358 -14.51 -5.71 -15.62
CA TRP A 358 -14.17 -4.55 -16.43
C TRP A 358 -14.56 -4.79 -17.89
N SER A 359 -15.03 -3.71 -18.53
CA SER A 359 -15.26 -3.68 -19.97
C SER A 359 -14.66 -2.39 -20.49
N SER A 360 -13.68 -2.47 -21.38
CA SER A 360 -13.15 -1.30 -22.07
C SER A 360 -13.84 -1.14 -23.43
N SER A 361 -13.68 0.03 -24.04
CA SER A 361 -14.14 0.28 -25.42
C SER A 361 -13.43 -0.61 -26.46
N THR A 362 -12.28 -1.17 -26.08
CA THR A 362 -11.37 -1.91 -26.98
C THR A 362 -11.17 -3.36 -26.58
N SER A 363 -11.69 -3.80 -25.45
CA SER A 363 -11.53 -5.16 -24.94
C SER A 363 -12.86 -5.81 -24.59
N ASP A 364 -12.90 -7.13 -24.75
CA ASP A 364 -13.98 -7.93 -24.25
C ASP A 364 -14.18 -7.75 -22.72
N LYS A 365 -15.38 -8.07 -22.27
CA LYS A 365 -15.69 -8.11 -20.86
C LYS A 365 -14.81 -9.15 -20.16
N ILE A 366 -14.02 -8.71 -19.18
CA ILE A 366 -13.20 -9.57 -18.33
C ILE A 366 -13.67 -9.53 -16.89
N THR A 367 -13.58 -10.67 -16.21
CA THR A 367 -13.95 -10.82 -14.80
C THR A 367 -12.81 -11.50 -14.04
N TRP A 368 -12.58 -11.08 -12.81
CA TRP A 368 -11.61 -11.71 -11.92
C TRP A 368 -12.13 -11.77 -10.49
N SER A 369 -11.54 -12.67 -9.71
CA SER A 369 -11.87 -12.80 -8.30
C SER A 369 -11.27 -11.66 -7.47
N LEU A 370 -12.05 -11.14 -6.53
CA LEU A 370 -11.57 -10.23 -5.47
C LEU A 370 -11.21 -10.99 -4.18
N ARG A 371 -11.30 -12.33 -4.21
CA ARG A 371 -10.84 -13.19 -3.13
C ARG A 371 -9.34 -13.46 -3.24
N GLY A 372 -8.74 -13.77 -2.09
CA GLY A 372 -7.42 -14.39 -2.03
C GLY A 372 -7.44 -15.88 -2.32
N GLY A 373 -6.43 -16.57 -1.82
CA GLY A 373 -6.32 -18.02 -1.96
C GLY A 373 -5.71 -18.47 -3.28
N GLN A 374 -5.78 -19.77 -3.56
CA GLN A 374 -5.11 -20.40 -4.71
C GLN A 374 -5.94 -20.38 -6.01
N VAL A 375 -6.76 -19.36 -6.19
CA VAL A 375 -7.54 -19.20 -7.42
C VAL A 375 -6.68 -18.51 -8.50
N ARG A 376 -6.88 -18.91 -9.77
CA ARG A 376 -6.03 -18.46 -10.88
C ARG A 376 -6.12 -16.96 -11.15
N ASP A 377 -7.30 -16.38 -10.96
CA ASP A 377 -7.64 -14.98 -11.15
C ASP A 377 -7.78 -14.24 -9.82
N GLY A 378 -7.06 -14.68 -8.78
CA GLY A 378 -7.19 -14.19 -7.42
C GLY A 378 -6.67 -12.78 -7.19
N ASN A 379 -6.98 -12.25 -6.02
CA ASN A 379 -6.66 -10.90 -5.60
C ASN A 379 -5.76 -10.89 -4.36
N HIS A 380 -4.74 -10.07 -4.42
CA HIS A 380 -3.89 -9.71 -3.29
C HIS A 380 -4.04 -8.22 -2.90
N GLY A 381 -4.82 -7.48 -3.68
CA GLY A 381 -5.17 -6.08 -3.40
C GLY A 381 -5.97 -5.94 -2.12
N LYS A 382 -5.81 -4.84 -1.41
CA LYS A 382 -6.56 -4.50 -0.21
C LYS A 382 -7.08 -3.08 -0.34
N TRP A 383 -8.24 -2.98 -0.97
CA TRP A 383 -8.94 -1.72 -1.10
C TRP A 383 -10.40 -1.88 -0.69
N GLY A 384 -11.03 -0.78 -0.31
CA GLY A 384 -12.42 -0.79 0.08
C GLY A 384 -13.11 0.50 -0.31
N ILE A 385 -14.43 0.45 -0.31
CA ILE A 385 -15.30 1.60 -0.52
C ILE A 385 -16.24 1.74 0.66
N ALA A 386 -16.50 2.99 1.04
CA ALA A 386 -17.55 3.29 2.00
C ALA A 386 -18.93 3.04 1.36
N THR A 387 -19.80 2.36 2.09
CA THR A 387 -21.19 2.11 1.72
C THR A 387 -22.12 2.61 2.83
N PRO A 388 -22.06 3.91 3.18
CA PRO A 388 -22.68 4.40 4.39
C PRO A 388 -24.20 4.37 4.30
N ARG A 389 -24.84 4.09 5.42
CA ARG A 389 -26.30 4.25 5.63
C ARG A 389 -26.70 5.73 5.66
N ASP A 390 -25.79 6.59 6.09
CA ASP A 390 -25.90 8.02 5.94
C ASP A 390 -24.90 8.51 4.88
N LYS A 391 -25.11 9.72 4.34
CA LYS A 391 -24.31 10.21 3.21
C LYS A 391 -22.97 10.85 3.60
N SER A 392 -22.54 10.76 4.86
CA SER A 392 -21.41 11.54 5.38
C SER A 392 -20.05 11.12 4.83
N PHE A 393 -19.87 9.81 4.47
CA PHE A 393 -18.65 9.25 3.88
C PHE A 393 -18.90 8.58 2.53
N SER A 394 -19.97 8.93 1.83
CA SER A 394 -20.50 8.24 0.66
C SER A 394 -19.53 8.05 -0.50
N ASN A 395 -18.41 8.78 -0.53
CA ASN A 395 -17.46 8.78 -1.65
C ASN A 395 -16.03 8.43 -1.18
N THR A 396 -15.89 7.82 0.01
CA THR A 396 -14.58 7.49 0.54
C THR A 396 -14.09 6.15 -0.02
N VAL A 397 -12.86 6.15 -0.49
CA VAL A 397 -12.11 4.98 -0.91
C VAL A 397 -10.97 4.74 0.07
N PHE A 398 -10.74 3.48 0.41
CA PHE A 398 -9.71 3.04 1.33
C PHE A 398 -8.68 2.17 0.62
N PHE A 399 -7.41 2.33 0.99
CA PHE A 399 -6.28 1.53 0.53
C PHE A 399 -5.56 0.97 1.75
N GLY A 400 -5.46 -0.34 1.87
CA GLY A 400 -4.94 -0.98 3.07
C GLY A 400 -3.82 -1.98 2.81
N ASP A 401 -3.16 -2.36 3.88
CA ASP A 401 -2.12 -3.38 3.88
C ASP A 401 -2.62 -4.74 4.37
N LEU A 402 -3.65 -4.73 5.23
CA LEU A 402 -4.05 -5.87 6.04
C LEU A 402 -5.15 -6.68 5.37
N ASN A 403 -5.00 -8.00 5.45
CA ASN A 403 -5.96 -8.97 4.92
C ASN A 403 -7.18 -9.12 5.83
N MET A 404 -8.30 -9.54 5.26
CA MET A 404 -9.43 -10.13 5.99
C MET A 404 -9.15 -11.61 6.27
N GLU A 405 -8.06 -11.88 6.98
CA GLU A 405 -7.51 -13.21 7.20
C GLU A 405 -6.98 -13.38 8.63
N GLY A 406 -6.82 -14.62 9.06
CA GLY A 406 -6.24 -14.94 10.35
C GLY A 406 -7.27 -15.20 11.44
N PHE A 407 -8.37 -15.76 11.05
CA PHE A 407 -9.49 -16.10 11.93
C PHE A 407 -9.99 -17.56 11.70
N PRO A 408 -10.44 -18.30 12.71
CA PRO A 408 -10.46 -17.95 14.12
C PRO A 408 -9.05 -17.90 14.71
N CYS A 409 -8.82 -17.01 15.66
CA CYS A 409 -7.57 -17.00 16.40
C CYS A 409 -7.42 -18.34 17.13
N SER A 410 -6.43 -19.14 16.74
CA SER A 410 -5.89 -20.14 17.65
C SER A 410 -5.34 -19.43 18.89
N THR A 411 -4.96 -20.16 19.92
CA THR A 411 -4.47 -19.66 21.21
C THR A 411 -3.41 -18.53 21.16
N GLN A 412 -2.99 -18.14 19.95
CA GLN A 412 -2.02 -17.06 19.71
C GLN A 412 -2.51 -16.17 18.57
N CYS A 413 -3.03 -15.00 18.87
CA CYS A 413 -3.39 -13.98 17.87
C CYS A 413 -2.19 -13.39 17.11
N SER A 414 -0.98 -13.77 17.45
CA SER A 414 0.25 -13.27 16.85
C SER A 414 0.40 -13.57 15.35
N GLY A 415 -0.24 -14.62 14.86
CA GLY A 415 -0.23 -14.98 13.43
C GLY A 415 -1.37 -14.37 12.62
N SER A 416 -2.37 -13.76 13.28
CA SER A 416 -3.54 -13.19 12.60
C SER A 416 -3.26 -11.76 12.11
N GLN A 417 -3.95 -11.33 11.06
CA GLN A 417 -3.89 -9.93 10.62
C GLN A 417 -4.48 -8.98 11.68
N GLY A 418 -5.33 -9.49 12.59
CA GLY A 418 -5.80 -8.78 13.76
C GLY A 418 -4.67 -8.34 14.70
N GLY A 419 -3.70 -9.22 14.98
CA GLY A 419 -2.53 -8.97 15.83
C GLY A 419 -1.37 -8.25 15.13
N ARG A 420 -1.50 -7.84 13.86
CA ARG A 420 -0.45 -7.12 13.13
C ARG A 420 -0.76 -5.62 13.02
N GLY A 421 0.29 -4.81 13.00
CA GLY A 421 0.19 -3.43 12.59
C GLY A 421 -0.04 -3.29 11.08
N GLY A 422 -0.53 -2.13 10.66
CA GLY A 422 -0.74 -1.84 9.23
C GLY A 422 -1.19 -0.42 8.99
N THR A 423 -1.18 -0.04 7.71
CA THR A 423 -1.56 1.29 7.26
C THR A 423 -2.80 1.20 6.37
N MET A 424 -3.72 2.11 6.58
CA MET A 424 -4.93 2.28 5.77
C MET A 424 -5.02 3.74 5.38
N TYR A 425 -4.85 4.06 4.11
CA TYR A 425 -5.05 5.41 3.59
C TYR A 425 -6.47 5.57 3.06
N SER A 426 -7.00 6.78 3.10
CA SER A 426 -8.31 7.06 2.56
C SER A 426 -8.37 8.41 1.86
N ILE A 427 -9.16 8.44 0.80
CA ILE A 427 -9.45 9.62 0.01
C ILE A 427 -10.95 9.72 -0.27
N ASN A 428 -11.47 10.94 -0.25
CA ASN A 428 -12.85 11.20 -0.64
C ASN A 428 -12.87 11.74 -2.07
N THR A 429 -13.39 10.93 -3.00
CA THR A 429 -13.55 11.29 -4.42
C THR A 429 -14.69 10.50 -5.05
N THR A 430 -15.68 11.21 -5.56
CA THR A 430 -16.90 10.62 -6.13
C THR A 430 -16.57 9.75 -7.33
N GLU A 431 -15.72 10.22 -8.22
CA GLU A 431 -15.43 9.57 -9.49
C GLU A 431 -14.68 8.25 -9.28
N LEU A 432 -13.69 8.22 -8.40
CA LEU A 432 -12.96 6.99 -8.09
C LEU A 432 -13.86 6.00 -7.37
N HIS A 433 -14.62 6.46 -6.37
CA HIS A 433 -15.58 5.62 -5.65
C HIS A 433 -16.59 4.99 -6.61
N THR A 434 -17.22 5.79 -7.48
CA THR A 434 -18.18 5.32 -8.47
C THR A 434 -17.55 4.30 -9.43
N SER A 435 -16.29 4.55 -9.86
CA SER A 435 -15.57 3.61 -10.73
C SER A 435 -15.32 2.27 -10.04
N LEU A 436 -14.94 2.27 -8.76
CA LEU A 436 -14.72 1.05 -7.99
C LEU A 436 -16.02 0.30 -7.72
N VAL A 437 -17.11 1.03 -7.40
CA VAL A 437 -18.45 0.44 -7.31
C VAL A 437 -18.83 -0.24 -8.63
N GLY A 438 -18.54 0.41 -9.76
CA GLY A 438 -18.81 -0.11 -11.09
C GLY A 438 -18.02 -1.39 -11.46
N LEU A 439 -16.90 -1.66 -10.77
CA LEU A 439 -16.16 -2.92 -10.93
C LEU A 439 -16.84 -4.09 -10.24
N ILE A 440 -17.54 -3.86 -9.13
CA ILE A 440 -18.05 -4.92 -8.26
C ILE A 440 -19.25 -5.57 -8.93
N THR A 441 -19.18 -6.88 -9.11
CA THR A 441 -20.28 -7.67 -9.67
C THR A 441 -20.86 -8.68 -8.70
N ASN A 442 -20.12 -8.98 -7.62
CA ASN A 442 -20.59 -9.91 -6.61
C ASN A 442 -19.94 -9.61 -5.25
N ALA A 443 -20.70 -9.79 -4.17
CA ALA A 443 -20.27 -9.58 -2.80
C ALA A 443 -20.98 -10.54 -1.85
N CYS A 444 -20.33 -10.88 -0.72
CA CYS A 444 -20.98 -11.53 0.40
C CYS A 444 -21.78 -10.48 1.18
N GLN A 445 -23.05 -10.42 0.92
CA GLN A 445 -23.95 -9.44 1.55
C GLN A 445 -24.32 -9.85 2.98
N CYS A 446 -24.59 -8.88 3.79
CA CYS A 446 -25.34 -9.04 5.02
C CYS A 446 -26.87 -9.17 4.71
#